data_4ac8d0df21a84d5a74f1b61600b23691
#
_entry.id   4ac8d0df21a84d5a74f1b61600b23691
#
_cell.length_a   1.000
_cell.length_b   1.000
_cell.length_c   1.000
_cell.angle_alpha   90.00
_cell.angle_beta   90.00
_cell.angle_gamma   90.00
#
_symmetry.space_group_name_H-M   'P 1'
#
loop_
_entity.id
_entity.type
_entity.pdbx_description
1 polymer ?
#
loop_
_entity_poly.entity_id
_entity_poly.type
_entity_poly.pdbx_seq_one_letter_code
_entity_poly.pdbx_strand_id
1 'polypeptide(L)'
;MVTSSKGQIEELLATILQHSTAEDEEVLLHLLNGIHDKQQGIHRRYINAALHMVGNFEPDSSEVRIPITPVIHNTIKVPHGGIIATIADAAMGGLASRSVPAGFNVVTTNINVSYIATTTNKELIARGRFVHKGRQTLVMECDIEDETGRKLAIATASFFVIQRRQS
;
A
#
# COMPACT_ATOMS: atom_id res chain seq x y z
N MET A 1 4.83 -29.03 -25.50
CA MET A 1 3.55 -28.68 -24.86
C MET A 1 3.79 -27.50 -23.95
N VAL A 2 3.03 -26.41 -24.08
CA VAL A 2 3.14 -25.27 -23.17
C VAL A 2 2.52 -25.71 -21.85
N THR A 3 3.33 -25.79 -20.79
CA THR A 3 2.87 -26.10 -19.43
C THR A 3 1.85 -25.02 -19.02
N SER A 4 0.73 -25.39 -18.42
CA SER A 4 -0.24 -24.41 -17.92
C SER A 4 0.39 -23.50 -16.84
N SER A 5 -0.10 -22.27 -16.69
CA SER A 5 0.39 -21.37 -15.63
C SER A 5 0.36 -22.01 -14.24
N LYS A 6 -0.64 -22.86 -13.96
CA LYS A 6 -0.73 -23.62 -12.71
C LYS A 6 0.45 -24.60 -12.56
N GLY A 7 0.75 -25.40 -13.58
CA GLY A 7 1.89 -26.32 -13.54
C GLY A 7 3.23 -25.62 -13.42
N GLN A 8 3.41 -24.45 -14.07
CA GLN A 8 4.60 -23.62 -13.91
C GLN A 8 4.76 -23.09 -12.47
N ILE A 9 3.66 -22.70 -11.82
CA ILE A 9 3.66 -22.26 -10.43
C ILE A 9 4.07 -23.40 -9.50
N GLU A 10 3.48 -24.59 -9.69
CA GLU A 10 3.80 -25.77 -8.87
C GLU A 10 5.28 -26.17 -8.98
N GLU A 11 5.82 -26.21 -10.20
CA GLU A 11 7.22 -26.51 -10.46
C GLU A 11 8.18 -25.47 -9.84
N LEU A 12 7.86 -24.18 -10.01
CA LEU A 12 8.66 -23.07 -9.48
C LEU A 12 8.66 -23.10 -7.93
N LEU A 13 7.51 -23.31 -7.31
CA LEU A 13 7.40 -23.43 -5.86
C LEU A 13 8.22 -24.60 -5.33
N ALA A 14 8.14 -25.78 -5.96
CA ALA A 14 8.93 -26.94 -5.58
C ALA A 14 10.45 -26.66 -5.67
N THR A 15 10.87 -25.96 -6.73
CA THR A 15 12.29 -25.60 -6.93
C THR A 15 12.75 -24.59 -5.88
N ILE A 16 11.97 -23.57 -5.57
CA ILE A 16 12.32 -22.56 -4.55
C ILE A 16 12.47 -23.24 -3.18
N LEU A 17 11.51 -24.07 -2.80
CA LEU A 17 11.49 -24.73 -1.47
C LEU A 17 12.67 -25.69 -1.25
N GLN A 18 13.29 -26.21 -2.30
CA GLN A 18 14.49 -27.06 -2.17
C GLN A 18 15.73 -26.29 -1.68
N HIS A 19 15.78 -24.98 -1.90
CA HIS A 19 16.96 -24.16 -1.64
C HIS A 19 16.62 -22.88 -0.85
N SER A 20 15.38 -22.79 -0.30
CA SER A 20 14.92 -21.61 0.42
C SER A 20 15.69 -21.39 1.71
N THR A 21 15.96 -20.13 2.01
CA THR A 21 16.34 -19.65 3.33
C THR A 21 15.08 -19.37 4.16
N ALA A 22 15.23 -19.19 5.47
CA ALA A 22 14.10 -18.79 6.32
C ALA A 22 13.49 -17.43 5.88
N GLU A 23 14.29 -16.50 5.35
CA GLU A 23 13.82 -15.22 4.80
C GLU A 23 13.00 -15.44 3.52
N ASP A 24 13.42 -16.35 2.63
CA ASP A 24 12.67 -16.71 1.43
C ASP A 24 11.30 -17.33 1.77
N GLU A 25 11.25 -18.20 2.78
CA GLU A 25 10.02 -18.84 3.23
C GLU A 25 9.05 -17.82 3.86
N GLU A 26 9.56 -16.86 4.65
CA GLU A 26 8.78 -15.76 5.21
C GLU A 26 8.16 -14.91 4.10
N VAL A 27 8.98 -14.51 3.10
CA VAL A 27 8.53 -13.74 1.93
C VAL A 27 7.47 -14.50 1.15
N LEU A 28 7.70 -15.78 0.91
CA LEU A 28 6.79 -16.63 0.15
C LEU A 28 5.43 -16.77 0.85
N LEU A 29 5.44 -17.06 2.14
CA LEU A 29 4.23 -17.15 2.96
C LEU A 29 3.48 -15.82 2.99
N HIS A 30 4.18 -14.70 3.13
CA HIS A 30 3.58 -13.37 3.09
C HIS A 30 2.82 -13.14 1.77
N LEU A 31 3.45 -13.39 0.64
CA LEU A 31 2.82 -13.18 -0.68
C LEU A 31 1.67 -14.15 -0.96
N LEU A 32 1.82 -15.43 -0.61
CA LEU A 32 0.79 -16.45 -0.79
C LEU A 32 -0.44 -16.16 0.08
N ASN A 33 -0.24 -15.79 1.35
CA ASN A 33 -1.33 -15.38 2.23
C ASN A 33 -2.04 -14.15 1.69
N GLY A 34 -1.33 -13.15 1.16
CA GLY A 34 -1.94 -11.99 0.53
C GLY A 34 -2.84 -12.37 -0.66
N ILE A 35 -2.39 -13.28 -1.53
CA ILE A 35 -3.21 -13.78 -2.64
C ILE A 35 -4.45 -14.54 -2.12
N HIS A 36 -4.28 -15.38 -1.11
CA HIS A 36 -5.37 -16.12 -0.49
C HIS A 36 -6.41 -15.15 0.11
N ASP A 37 -5.98 -14.15 0.89
CA ASP A 37 -6.84 -13.15 1.50
C ASP A 37 -7.61 -12.34 0.45
N LYS A 38 -6.98 -12.07 -0.71
CA LYS A 38 -7.68 -11.47 -1.84
C LYS A 38 -8.76 -12.38 -2.41
N GLN A 39 -8.53 -13.69 -2.50
CA GLN A 39 -9.52 -14.66 -2.95
C GLN A 39 -10.70 -14.75 -1.97
N GLN A 40 -10.45 -14.59 -0.67
CA GLN A 40 -11.47 -14.52 0.38
C GLN A 40 -12.21 -13.17 0.45
N GLY A 41 -11.82 -12.18 -0.38
CA GLY A 41 -12.44 -10.86 -0.41
C GLY A 41 -11.97 -9.90 0.70
N ILE A 42 -10.98 -10.29 1.51
CA ILE A 42 -10.37 -9.43 2.55
C ILE A 42 -9.69 -8.24 1.88
N HIS A 43 -8.93 -8.49 0.81
CA HIS A 43 -8.32 -7.44 0.00
C HIS A 43 -8.99 -7.35 -1.38
N ARG A 44 -9.30 -6.13 -1.83
CA ARG A 44 -9.92 -5.91 -3.16
C ARG A 44 -8.90 -5.83 -4.31
N ARG A 45 -7.66 -5.43 -4.02
CA ARG A 45 -6.60 -5.18 -5.00
C ARG A 45 -5.35 -5.97 -4.65
N TYR A 46 -4.59 -6.39 -5.67
CA TYR A 46 -3.35 -7.14 -5.46
C TYR A 46 -2.29 -6.34 -4.70
N ILE A 47 -2.17 -5.03 -4.91
CA ILE A 47 -1.23 -4.21 -4.15
C ILE A 47 -1.56 -4.20 -2.65
N ASN A 48 -2.84 -4.12 -2.28
CA ASN A 48 -3.27 -4.20 -0.89
C ASN A 48 -2.97 -5.58 -0.28
N ALA A 49 -3.18 -6.63 -1.06
CA ALA A 49 -2.90 -8.01 -0.68
C ALA A 49 -1.39 -8.25 -0.49
N ALA A 50 -0.57 -7.83 -1.46
CA ALA A 50 0.89 -7.98 -1.41
C ALA A 50 1.54 -7.24 -0.24
N LEU A 51 0.95 -6.14 0.21
CA LEU A 51 1.43 -5.35 1.34
C LEU A 51 0.65 -5.62 2.65
N HIS A 52 -0.31 -6.54 2.66
CA HIS A 52 -1.25 -6.77 3.78
C HIS A 52 -1.81 -5.45 4.34
N MET A 53 -2.21 -4.58 3.42
CA MET A 53 -2.61 -3.21 3.72
C MET A 53 -3.99 -3.17 4.37
N VAL A 54 -4.05 -2.63 5.58
CA VAL A 54 -5.30 -2.39 6.33
C VAL A 54 -5.56 -0.89 6.39
N GLY A 55 -6.77 -0.47 6.03
CA GLY A 55 -7.14 0.95 6.02
C GLY A 55 -8.42 1.22 6.82
N ASN A 56 -8.36 2.25 7.66
CA ASN A 56 -9.50 2.87 8.31
C ASN A 56 -9.72 4.27 7.73
N PHE A 57 -10.98 4.64 7.45
CA PHE A 57 -11.33 5.88 6.78
C PHE A 57 -12.53 6.53 7.45
N GLU A 58 -12.29 7.68 8.04
CA GLU A 58 -13.28 8.56 8.62
C GLU A 58 -13.66 9.67 7.58
N PRO A 59 -14.66 10.51 7.83
CA PRO A 59 -15.06 11.56 6.86
C PRO A 59 -13.95 12.50 6.42
N ASP A 60 -13.02 12.85 7.32
CA ASP A 60 -11.96 13.84 7.05
C ASP A 60 -10.54 13.33 7.34
N SER A 61 -10.40 12.08 7.75
CA SER A 61 -9.11 11.45 8.05
C SER A 61 -9.03 10.00 7.59
N SER A 62 -7.83 9.52 7.40
CA SER A 62 -7.57 8.12 7.10
C SER A 62 -6.35 7.62 7.83
N GLU A 63 -6.34 6.32 8.10
CA GLU A 63 -5.19 5.59 8.59
C GLU A 63 -4.99 4.34 7.74
N VAL A 64 -3.79 4.15 7.20
CA VAL A 64 -3.39 2.94 6.47
C VAL A 64 -2.17 2.35 7.16
N ARG A 65 -2.21 1.04 7.41
CA ARG A 65 -1.15 0.28 8.08
C ARG A 65 -0.66 -0.84 7.17
N ILE A 66 0.64 -1.10 7.22
CA ILE A 66 1.26 -2.29 6.64
C ILE A 66 2.31 -2.86 7.61
N PRO A 67 2.51 -4.20 7.64
CA PRO A 67 3.62 -4.79 8.38
C PRO A 67 4.96 -4.48 7.69
N ILE A 68 6.01 -4.31 8.48
CA ILE A 68 7.39 -4.24 7.99
C ILE A 68 7.91 -5.67 7.91
N THR A 69 8.12 -6.16 6.71
CA THR A 69 8.61 -7.51 6.40
C THR A 69 9.73 -7.41 5.36
N PRO A 70 10.50 -8.47 5.10
CA PRO A 70 11.53 -8.45 4.06
C PRO A 70 11.04 -8.03 2.67
N VAL A 71 9.73 -8.24 2.37
CA VAL A 71 9.09 -7.82 1.10
C VAL A 71 9.24 -6.32 0.82
N ILE A 72 9.28 -5.49 1.87
CA ILE A 72 9.33 -4.05 1.72
C ILE A 72 10.70 -3.43 2.03
N HIS A 73 11.70 -4.26 2.32
CA HIS A 73 13.03 -3.79 2.66
C HIS A 73 13.81 -3.28 1.44
N ASN A 74 14.64 -2.28 1.66
CA ASN A 74 15.70 -1.87 0.76
C ASN A 74 17.02 -2.63 1.07
N THR A 75 18.10 -2.26 0.38
CA THR A 75 19.42 -2.90 0.52
C THR A 75 20.05 -2.80 1.90
N ILE A 76 19.60 -1.87 2.75
CA ILE A 76 20.05 -1.70 4.15
C ILE A 76 19.02 -2.22 5.16
N LYS A 77 18.09 -3.07 4.71
CA LYS A 77 17.06 -3.75 5.53
C LYS A 77 16.15 -2.82 6.33
N VAL A 78 15.79 -1.68 5.76
CA VAL A 78 14.77 -0.76 6.27
C VAL A 78 13.70 -0.54 5.20
N PRO A 79 12.50 -0.01 5.55
CA PRO A 79 11.43 0.20 4.58
C PRO A 79 11.89 1.00 3.37
N HIS A 80 11.60 0.48 2.18
CA HIS A 80 11.92 1.14 0.92
C HIS A 80 11.12 2.42 0.74
N GLY A 81 11.76 3.52 0.34
CA GLY A 81 11.11 4.82 0.17
C GLY A 81 9.90 4.80 -0.78
N GLY A 82 9.97 3.99 -1.86
CA GLY A 82 8.83 3.80 -2.76
C GLY A 82 7.61 3.17 -2.08
N ILE A 83 7.81 2.27 -1.11
CA ILE A 83 6.70 1.68 -0.34
C ILE A 83 6.10 2.73 0.60
N ILE A 84 6.93 3.55 1.25
CA ILE A 84 6.47 4.68 2.06
C ILE A 84 5.60 5.63 1.23
N ALA A 85 6.01 5.96 -0.01
CA ALA A 85 5.20 6.75 -0.93
C ALA A 85 3.88 6.04 -1.31
N THR A 86 3.91 4.72 -1.51
CA THR A 86 2.72 3.92 -1.85
C THR A 86 1.68 3.93 -0.74
N ILE A 87 2.07 3.78 0.53
CA ILE A 87 1.10 3.81 1.64
C ILE A 87 0.56 5.23 1.88
N ALA A 88 1.39 6.26 1.67
CA ALA A 88 0.94 7.65 1.72
C ALA A 88 -0.12 7.95 0.64
N ASP A 89 0.14 7.52 -0.61
CA ASP A 89 -0.85 7.63 -1.69
C ASP A 89 -2.13 6.84 -1.40
N ALA A 90 -2.00 5.63 -0.86
CA ALA A 90 -3.14 4.80 -0.49
C ALA A 90 -4.00 5.43 0.61
N ALA A 91 -3.39 6.04 1.64
CA ALA A 91 -4.11 6.72 2.71
C ALA A 91 -4.84 7.96 2.18
N MET A 92 -4.14 8.84 1.47
CA MET A 92 -4.72 10.06 0.90
C MET A 92 -5.73 9.75 -0.20
N GLY A 93 -5.38 8.92 -1.18
CA GLY A 93 -6.24 8.54 -2.30
C GLY A 93 -7.47 7.75 -1.88
N GLY A 94 -7.34 6.90 -0.86
CA GLY A 94 -8.46 6.17 -0.26
C GLY A 94 -9.48 7.10 0.39
N LEU A 95 -9.02 8.12 1.11
CA LEU A 95 -9.86 9.16 1.72
C LEU A 95 -10.49 10.05 0.63
N ALA A 96 -9.69 10.52 -0.33
CA ALA A 96 -10.15 11.32 -1.45
C ALA A 96 -11.27 10.63 -2.25
N SER A 97 -11.10 9.34 -2.55
CA SER A 97 -12.10 8.56 -3.31
C SER A 97 -13.43 8.42 -2.59
N ARG A 98 -13.44 8.41 -1.26
CA ARG A 98 -14.67 8.34 -0.45
C ARG A 98 -15.36 9.69 -0.29
N SER A 99 -14.64 10.78 -0.53
CA SER A 99 -15.15 12.14 -0.37
C SER A 99 -15.89 12.68 -1.59
N VAL A 100 -15.79 11.99 -2.75
CA VAL A 100 -16.46 12.42 -3.99
C VAL A 100 -17.79 11.71 -4.17
N PRO A 101 -18.77 12.35 -4.86
CA PRO A 101 -20.09 11.76 -5.09
C PRO A 101 -20.03 10.48 -5.92
N ALA A 102 -21.09 9.65 -5.83
CA ALA A 102 -21.26 8.50 -6.71
C ALA A 102 -21.16 8.91 -8.19
N GLY A 103 -20.50 8.09 -9.00
CA GLY A 103 -20.22 8.38 -10.40
C GLY A 103 -18.93 9.15 -10.67
N PHE A 104 -18.20 9.53 -9.63
CA PHE A 104 -16.87 10.13 -9.74
C PHE A 104 -15.78 9.23 -9.14
N ASN A 105 -14.55 9.43 -9.61
CA ASN A 105 -13.32 8.86 -9.07
C ASN A 105 -12.32 10.01 -8.87
N VAL A 106 -11.21 9.69 -8.22
CA VAL A 106 -10.06 10.59 -8.15
C VAL A 106 -8.84 9.92 -8.77
N VAL A 107 -7.95 10.73 -9.32
CA VAL A 107 -6.63 10.31 -9.79
C VAL A 107 -5.57 11.19 -9.15
N THR A 108 -4.48 10.58 -8.72
CA THR A 108 -3.32 11.29 -8.19
C THR A 108 -2.66 12.07 -9.30
N THR A 109 -2.49 13.38 -9.14
CA THR A 109 -1.81 14.24 -10.10
C THR A 109 -0.42 14.64 -9.65
N ASN A 110 -0.19 14.64 -8.34
CA ASN A 110 1.11 14.91 -7.74
C ASN A 110 1.18 14.21 -6.40
N ILE A 111 2.37 13.71 -6.06
CA ILE A 111 2.75 13.31 -4.72
C ILE A 111 4.19 13.73 -4.45
N ASN A 112 4.44 14.32 -3.32
CA ASN A 112 5.76 14.67 -2.83
C ASN A 112 5.96 14.04 -1.46
N VAL A 113 7.11 13.42 -1.24
CA VAL A 113 7.46 12.76 0.04
C VAL A 113 8.79 13.27 0.54
N SER A 114 8.78 13.79 1.75
CA SER A 114 9.98 14.18 2.49
C SER A 114 10.30 13.10 3.52
N TYR A 115 11.40 12.40 3.34
CA TYR A 115 11.86 11.34 4.25
C TYR A 115 12.67 11.98 5.39
N ILE A 116 12.31 11.67 6.63
CA ILE A 116 12.85 12.26 7.84
C ILE A 116 13.73 11.26 8.60
N ALA A 117 13.24 10.02 8.74
CA ALA A 117 13.88 8.97 9.50
C ALA A 117 13.57 7.60 8.91
N THR A 118 14.22 6.58 9.41
CA THR A 118 13.90 5.18 9.13
C THR A 118 13.61 4.43 10.42
N THR A 119 13.09 3.21 10.29
CA THR A 119 12.74 2.34 11.41
C THR A 119 13.07 0.89 11.09
N THR A 120 13.28 0.09 12.13
CA THR A 120 13.34 -1.38 12.11
C THR A 120 12.19 -1.99 12.94
N ASN A 121 11.22 -1.18 13.31
CA ASN A 121 10.02 -1.59 14.02
C ASN A 121 9.10 -2.44 13.13
N LYS A 122 7.89 -2.77 13.60
CA LYS A 122 7.05 -3.81 12.99
C LYS A 122 6.03 -3.29 11.99
N GLU A 123 5.61 -2.02 12.11
CA GLU A 123 4.56 -1.46 11.26
C GLU A 123 4.90 -0.08 10.73
N LEU A 124 4.44 0.20 9.50
CA LEU A 124 4.31 1.55 8.96
C LEU A 124 2.84 1.98 9.03
N ILE A 125 2.62 3.21 9.47
CA ILE A 125 1.30 3.81 9.63
C ILE A 125 1.29 5.14 8.89
N ALA A 126 0.39 5.27 7.91
CA ALA A 126 0.18 6.50 7.14
C ALA A 126 -1.16 7.13 7.52
N ARG A 127 -1.15 8.39 8.00
CA ARG A 127 -2.34 9.14 8.41
C ARG A 127 -2.56 10.32 7.46
N GLY A 128 -3.59 10.19 6.63
CA GLY A 128 -3.96 11.21 5.65
C GLY A 128 -5.07 12.13 6.14
N ARG A 129 -5.02 13.41 5.73
CA ARG A 129 -6.07 14.40 5.97
C ARG A 129 -6.15 15.42 4.83
N PHE A 130 -7.30 16.09 4.73
CA PHE A 130 -7.46 17.16 3.76
C PHE A 130 -6.75 18.44 4.20
N VAL A 131 -6.02 19.07 3.27
CA VAL A 131 -5.59 20.46 3.36
C VAL A 131 -6.61 21.36 2.66
N HIS A 132 -7.12 20.90 1.49
CA HIS A 132 -8.15 21.59 0.74
C HIS A 132 -9.07 20.58 0.04
N LYS A 133 -10.37 20.82 0.12
CA LYS A 133 -11.41 19.99 -0.50
C LYS A 133 -12.22 20.83 -1.49
N GLY A 134 -11.68 20.93 -2.72
CA GLY A 134 -12.34 21.65 -3.82
C GLY A 134 -13.25 20.74 -4.65
N ARG A 135 -13.97 21.33 -5.60
CA ARG A 135 -14.90 20.60 -6.48
C ARG A 135 -14.17 19.69 -7.48
N GLN A 136 -13.02 20.09 -7.99
CA GLN A 136 -12.24 19.37 -8.99
C GLN A 136 -10.87 18.93 -8.50
N THR A 137 -10.31 19.62 -7.51
CA THR A 137 -9.00 19.33 -6.96
C THR A 137 -9.08 19.18 -5.46
N LEU A 138 -8.48 18.11 -4.96
CA LEU A 138 -8.31 17.83 -3.54
C LEU A 138 -6.81 17.92 -3.23
N VAL A 139 -6.43 18.67 -2.20
CA VAL A 139 -5.05 18.75 -1.71
C VAL A 139 -5.01 18.11 -0.34
N MET A 140 -4.06 17.23 -0.14
CA MET A 140 -3.97 16.41 1.04
C MET A 140 -2.55 16.36 1.58
N GLU A 141 -2.43 16.05 2.85
CA GLU A 141 -1.18 15.76 3.52
C GLU A 141 -1.28 14.46 4.29
N CYS A 142 -0.14 13.83 4.54
CA CYS A 142 -0.03 12.55 5.20
C CYS A 142 1.22 12.52 6.07
N ASP A 143 1.04 12.14 7.33
CA ASP A 143 2.13 11.78 8.22
C ASP A 143 2.38 10.28 8.15
N ILE A 144 3.64 9.85 8.02
CA ILE A 144 4.03 8.45 8.03
C ILE A 144 4.89 8.20 9.28
N GLU A 145 4.46 7.25 10.09
CA GLU A 145 5.02 6.93 11.40
C GLU A 145 5.21 5.41 11.54
N ASP A 146 5.99 4.99 12.53
CA ASP A 146 5.97 3.61 13.00
C ASP A 146 4.97 3.44 14.16
N GLU A 147 4.80 2.21 14.66
CA GLU A 147 3.85 1.90 15.76
C GLU A 147 4.21 2.58 17.09
N THR A 148 5.42 3.14 17.24
CA THR A 148 5.80 3.92 18.43
C THR A 148 5.42 5.39 18.31
N GLY A 149 4.90 5.83 17.15
CA GLY A 149 4.59 7.22 16.84
C GLY A 149 5.80 8.03 16.38
N ARG A 150 6.93 7.38 16.09
CA ARG A 150 8.10 8.04 15.52
C ARG A 150 7.83 8.42 14.08
N LYS A 151 7.93 9.70 13.75
CA LYS A 151 7.74 10.23 12.40
C LYS A 151 8.88 9.82 11.47
N LEU A 152 8.52 9.19 10.36
CA LEU A 152 9.45 8.66 9.35
C LEU A 152 9.44 9.49 8.07
N ALA A 153 8.29 10.01 7.69
CA ALA A 153 8.13 10.84 6.50
C ALA A 153 6.90 11.74 6.62
N ILE A 154 6.87 12.76 5.77
CA ILE A 154 5.69 13.60 5.53
C ILE A 154 5.44 13.56 4.02
N ALA A 155 4.17 13.45 3.62
CA ALA A 155 3.78 13.52 2.23
C ALA A 155 2.70 14.58 2.00
N THR A 156 2.71 15.17 0.81
CA THR A 156 1.62 15.99 0.28
C THR A 156 1.21 15.44 -1.09
N ALA A 157 -0.07 15.50 -1.40
CA ALA A 157 -0.57 15.05 -2.69
C ALA A 157 -1.73 15.92 -3.19
N SER A 158 -1.87 15.96 -4.51
CA SER A 158 -3.03 16.53 -5.17
C SER A 158 -3.75 15.44 -5.96
N PHE A 159 -5.07 15.47 -5.89
CA PHE A 159 -5.96 14.55 -6.60
C PHE A 159 -6.91 15.36 -7.47
N PHE A 160 -7.17 14.86 -8.67
CA PHE A 160 -8.15 15.44 -9.58
C PHE A 160 -9.38 14.56 -9.66
N VAL A 161 -10.55 15.17 -9.55
CA VAL A 161 -11.85 14.48 -9.62
C VAL A 161 -12.22 14.28 -11.09
N ILE A 162 -12.42 13.02 -11.46
CA ILE A 162 -12.80 12.61 -12.81
C ILE A 162 -14.16 11.91 -12.80
N GLN A 163 -14.89 12.03 -13.89
CA GLN A 163 -16.11 11.25 -14.08
C GLN A 163 -15.74 9.76 -14.30
N ARG A 164 -16.44 8.86 -13.61
CA ARG A 164 -16.24 7.42 -13.77
C ARG A 164 -16.68 7.01 -15.18
N ARG A 165 -15.77 6.38 -15.95
CA ARG A 165 -16.17 5.78 -17.22
C ARG A 165 -17.15 4.65 -16.93
N GLN A 166 -18.30 4.68 -17.59
CA GLN A 166 -19.19 3.50 -17.64
C GLN A 166 -18.46 2.44 -18.51
N SER A 167 -18.09 1.33 -17.90
CA SER A 167 -17.56 0.15 -18.58
C SER A 167 -18.70 -0.80 -18.89
#